data_41b6768b046b6c87e2b6a6aee1ed712f
#
_entry.id   41b6768b046b6c87e2b6a6aee1ed712f
#
_cell.length_a   1.000
_cell.length_b   1.000
_cell.length_c   1.000
_cell.angle_alpha   90.00
_cell.angle_beta   90.00
_cell.angle_gamma   90.00
#
_symmetry.space_group_name_H-M   'P 1'
#
loop_
_entity.id
_entity.type
_entity.pdbx_description
1 polymer ?
#
loop_
_entity_poly.entity_id
_entity_poly.type
_entity_poly.pdbx_seq_one_letter_code
_entity_poly.pdbx_strand_id
1 'polypeptide(L)'
;MKNDIIKFNSLILVLIFILLYLSLIVGFYFNEDSTGGAFLDYRGQKGVSEAFAINFNNTFLNYDNFATRHSPVLIVFLSFFEKINLSDNLIRIIHLHILLVLPFIFYLILIEKFKYIEKKYLLLIVGLVFLSPTFRSLSIWPDSRLLGLSIFSLSILFYLFFLRSNQFKYCFFNIIFCAFSAYISPNFSVFSIYFFYFFCKKYGYFSRELIYIILTNILLSLPALYYLFVLDVNFLTKTAAITEKKNFIFFNNITNQILIIPSIIFFYFLPFVLTNILNLNFKNITSKIIMSLLIFIICLIYFDYKFSYTGGGIFFKTSYYLFENNYIFYLMSYISLLFLFLILSNKFENYLIFLLILLSNPQISIYHKYYDPFLIIILFSLVNIDIDMKKIMKFKTNVFIYLYFTMFLIIGFFK
;
A
#
# COMPACT_ATOMS: atom_id res chain seq x y z
N MET A 1 12.85 36.00 -11.37
CA MET A 1 12.60 35.16 -10.20
C MET A 1 13.87 34.38 -9.91
N LYS A 2 14.70 34.85 -8.96
CA LYS A 2 15.89 34.11 -8.51
C LYS A 2 15.43 32.78 -7.92
N ASN A 3 16.05 31.70 -8.38
CA ASN A 3 15.75 30.34 -7.99
C ASN A 3 15.88 30.16 -6.47
N ASP A 4 14.76 30.01 -5.78
CA ASP A 4 14.68 29.60 -4.35
C ASP A 4 15.05 28.12 -4.18
N ILE A 5 16.09 27.68 -4.86
CA ILE A 5 16.68 26.34 -4.69
C ILE A 5 17.50 26.42 -3.41
N ILE A 6 16.92 25.95 -2.32
CA ILE A 6 17.68 25.80 -1.09
C ILE A 6 18.67 24.65 -1.29
N LYS A 7 19.93 24.96 -1.16
CA LYS A 7 20.97 23.96 -0.93
C LYS A 7 20.73 23.39 0.47
N PHE A 8 19.85 22.39 0.60
CA PHE A 8 19.74 21.67 1.85
C PHE A 8 21.12 21.13 2.22
N ASN A 9 21.63 21.65 3.35
CA ASN A 9 22.83 21.09 3.92
C ASN A 9 22.54 19.64 4.33
N SER A 10 23.45 18.73 4.08
CA SER A 10 23.34 17.33 4.49
C SER A 10 23.04 17.18 5.99
N LEU A 11 23.55 18.08 6.81
CA LEU A 11 23.28 18.13 8.25
C LEU A 11 21.79 18.33 8.55
N ILE A 12 21.11 19.25 7.86
CA ILE A 12 19.67 19.51 8.04
C ILE A 12 18.85 18.27 7.71
N LEU A 13 19.19 17.55 6.64
CA LEU A 13 18.50 16.31 6.27
C LEU A 13 18.70 15.23 7.32
N VAL A 14 19.90 15.06 7.83
CA VAL A 14 20.19 14.13 8.93
C VAL A 14 19.36 14.48 10.16
N LEU A 15 19.30 15.76 10.54
CA LEU A 15 18.47 16.21 11.67
C LEU A 15 16.98 15.91 11.46
N ILE A 16 16.44 16.13 10.25
CA ILE A 16 15.05 15.80 9.94
C ILE A 16 14.80 14.30 10.13
N PHE A 17 15.69 13.44 9.64
CA PHE A 17 15.52 11.97 9.81
C PHE A 17 15.66 11.53 11.26
N ILE A 18 16.57 12.13 12.02
CA ILE A 18 16.67 11.89 13.48
C ILE A 18 15.37 12.28 14.16
N LEU A 19 14.81 13.45 13.87
CA LEU A 19 13.54 13.90 14.46
C LEU A 19 12.36 12.98 14.07
N LEU A 20 12.28 12.54 12.80
CA LEU A 20 11.26 11.61 12.35
C LEU A 20 11.38 10.26 13.07
N TYR A 21 12.59 9.72 13.19
CA TYR A 21 12.83 8.49 13.93
C TYR A 21 12.52 8.64 15.43
N LEU A 22 12.99 9.70 16.07
CA LEU A 22 12.67 9.98 17.48
C LEU A 22 11.16 10.11 17.71
N SER A 23 10.44 10.78 16.77
CA SER A 23 8.98 10.85 16.85
C SER A 23 8.30 9.49 16.80
N LEU A 24 8.84 8.55 16.01
CA LEU A 24 8.34 7.17 15.95
C LEU A 24 8.62 6.41 17.26
N ILE A 25 9.80 6.59 17.85
CA ILE A 25 10.13 6.00 19.15
C ILE A 25 9.23 6.57 20.25
N VAL A 26 8.97 7.89 20.25
CA VAL A 26 8.00 8.51 21.17
C VAL A 26 6.61 7.89 20.98
N GLY A 27 6.15 7.71 19.71
CA GLY A 27 4.90 7.02 19.41
C GLY A 27 4.85 5.59 19.98
N PHE A 28 5.97 4.85 19.91
CA PHE A 28 6.08 3.53 20.52
C PHE A 28 5.84 3.55 22.03
N TYR A 29 6.45 4.46 22.75
CA TYR A 29 6.27 4.60 24.22
C TYR A 29 4.83 5.01 24.59
N PHE A 30 4.17 5.82 23.75
CA PHE A 30 2.77 6.20 23.94
C PHE A 30 1.77 5.22 23.35
N ASN A 31 2.21 4.05 22.83
CA ASN A 31 1.37 3.04 22.20
C ASN A 31 0.49 3.62 21.07
N GLU A 32 1.11 4.41 20.19
CA GLU A 32 0.43 5.08 19.09
C GLU A 32 -0.37 4.09 18.22
N ASP A 33 -1.66 4.41 18.01
CA ASP A 33 -2.55 3.72 17.07
C ASP A 33 -3.29 4.74 16.20
N SER A 34 -2.52 5.55 15.45
CA SER A 34 -3.04 6.61 14.59
C SER A 34 -3.88 6.12 13.40
N THR A 35 -3.86 4.82 13.10
CA THR A 35 -4.78 4.22 12.11
C THR A 35 -6.13 3.83 12.72
N GLY A 36 -6.18 3.63 14.03
CA GLY A 36 -7.32 3.05 14.74
C GLY A 36 -7.52 1.57 14.45
N GLY A 37 -7.19 0.71 15.41
CA GLY A 37 -7.38 -0.74 15.34
C GLY A 37 -6.11 -1.57 15.06
N ALA A 38 -4.92 -0.98 14.96
CA ALA A 38 -3.67 -1.74 14.83
C ALA A 38 -3.38 -2.57 16.09
N PHE A 39 -3.65 -2.01 17.27
CA PHE A 39 -3.56 -2.74 18.53
C PHE A 39 -4.49 -3.96 18.58
N LEU A 40 -5.73 -3.81 18.14
CA LEU A 40 -6.71 -4.91 18.14
C LEU A 40 -6.30 -6.03 17.16
N ASP A 41 -5.86 -5.66 15.96
CA ASP A 41 -5.35 -6.60 14.96
C ASP A 41 -4.13 -7.36 15.51
N TYR A 42 -3.20 -6.66 16.19
CA TYR A 42 -2.03 -7.29 16.81
C TYR A 42 -2.41 -8.26 17.92
N ARG A 43 -3.32 -7.89 18.82
CA ARG A 43 -3.78 -8.79 19.89
C ARG A 43 -4.34 -10.10 19.34
N GLY A 44 -5.12 -10.02 18.26
CA GLY A 44 -5.62 -11.23 17.58
C GLY A 44 -4.49 -12.09 17.03
N GLN A 45 -3.51 -11.48 16.37
CA GLN A 45 -2.35 -12.20 15.83
C GLN A 45 -1.46 -12.79 16.92
N LYS A 46 -1.28 -12.09 18.04
CA LYS A 46 -0.50 -12.54 19.19
C LYS A 46 -1.07 -13.82 19.79
N GLY A 47 -2.39 -13.88 20.05
CA GLY A 47 -3.00 -15.11 20.58
C GLY A 47 -2.78 -16.32 19.69
N VAL A 48 -2.75 -16.14 18.36
CA VAL A 48 -2.42 -17.24 17.43
C VAL A 48 -0.93 -17.55 17.43
N SER A 49 -0.05 -16.53 17.60
CA SER A 49 1.40 -16.78 17.71
C SER A 49 1.77 -17.57 18.96
N GLU A 50 1.12 -17.31 20.07
CA GLU A 50 1.25 -18.09 21.31
C GLU A 50 0.81 -19.55 21.09
N ALA A 51 -0.29 -19.80 20.38
CA ALA A 51 -0.73 -21.14 20.02
C ALA A 51 0.31 -21.87 19.14
N PHE A 52 0.93 -21.20 18.17
CA PHE A 52 2.03 -21.76 17.37
C PHE A 52 3.26 -22.08 18.23
N ALA A 53 3.58 -21.25 19.21
CA ALA A 53 4.70 -21.48 20.12
C ALA A 53 4.51 -22.74 20.97
N ILE A 54 3.26 -23.04 21.37
CA ILE A 54 2.90 -24.22 22.16
C ILE A 54 2.89 -25.49 21.30
N ASN A 55 2.16 -25.47 20.17
CA ASN A 55 2.03 -26.64 19.30
C ASN A 55 1.89 -26.22 17.83
N PHE A 56 3.03 -26.16 17.13
CA PHE A 56 3.13 -25.73 15.76
C PHE A 56 2.22 -26.53 14.80
N ASN A 57 2.34 -27.87 14.83
CA ASN A 57 1.65 -28.73 13.89
C ASN A 57 0.13 -28.67 14.05
N ASN A 58 -0.34 -28.72 15.28
CA ASN A 58 -1.79 -28.63 15.54
C ASN A 58 -2.36 -27.27 15.14
N THR A 59 -1.65 -26.19 15.48
CA THR A 59 -2.08 -24.81 15.12
C THR A 59 -2.09 -24.60 13.61
N PHE A 60 -1.10 -25.15 12.90
CA PHE A 60 -1.01 -25.02 11.43
C PHE A 60 -2.14 -25.76 10.72
N LEU A 61 -2.43 -27.01 11.12
CA LEU A 61 -3.50 -27.82 10.52
C LEU A 61 -4.90 -27.28 10.83
N ASN A 62 -5.08 -26.65 11.98
CA ASN A 62 -6.35 -26.10 12.44
C ASN A 62 -6.38 -24.56 12.38
N TYR A 63 -5.55 -23.95 11.51
CA TYR A 63 -5.39 -22.50 11.44
C TYR A 63 -6.71 -21.76 11.22
N ASP A 64 -7.63 -22.37 10.48
CA ASP A 64 -8.95 -21.83 10.18
C ASP A 64 -9.83 -21.61 11.41
N ASN A 65 -9.66 -22.41 12.44
CA ASN A 65 -10.43 -22.34 13.70
C ASN A 65 -10.11 -21.05 14.49
N PHE A 66 -8.98 -20.41 14.25
CA PHE A 66 -8.62 -19.15 14.91
C PHE A 66 -9.34 -17.92 14.34
N ALA A 67 -10.17 -18.09 13.31
CA ALA A 67 -10.92 -17.02 12.65
C ALA A 67 -10.07 -15.79 12.26
N THR A 68 -8.75 -15.97 12.12
CA THR A 68 -7.84 -14.91 11.68
C THR A 68 -7.90 -14.76 10.18
N ARG A 69 -7.83 -13.51 9.71
CA ARG A 69 -7.75 -13.16 8.28
C ARG A 69 -6.32 -12.93 7.81
N HIS A 70 -5.37 -12.98 8.72
CA HIS A 70 -3.98 -12.75 8.40
C HIS A 70 -3.33 -14.03 7.89
N SER A 71 -2.40 -13.88 6.94
CA SER A 71 -1.54 -14.98 6.56
C SER A 71 -0.69 -15.44 7.77
N PRO A 72 -0.41 -16.73 7.90
CA PRO A 72 0.34 -17.26 9.04
C PRO A 72 1.81 -16.81 9.08
N VAL A 73 2.38 -16.29 7.99
CA VAL A 73 3.83 -16.03 7.88
C VAL A 73 4.36 -15.12 8.98
N LEU A 74 3.73 -13.95 9.20
CA LEU A 74 4.14 -13.07 10.31
C LEU A 74 3.86 -13.72 11.66
N ILE A 75 2.73 -14.38 11.81
CA ILE A 75 2.30 -15.00 13.07
C ILE A 75 3.30 -16.11 13.48
N VAL A 76 3.71 -16.95 12.53
CA VAL A 76 4.77 -17.94 12.74
C VAL A 76 6.09 -17.27 13.10
N PHE A 77 6.45 -16.16 12.42
CA PHE A 77 7.64 -15.41 12.78
C PHE A 77 7.60 -14.89 14.23
N LEU A 78 6.46 -14.34 14.64
CA LEU A 78 6.26 -13.88 16.03
C LEU A 78 6.33 -15.04 17.03
N SER A 79 5.84 -16.23 16.67
CA SER A 79 5.84 -17.40 17.56
C SER A 79 7.25 -17.86 17.96
N PHE A 80 8.28 -17.60 17.16
CA PHE A 80 9.66 -17.85 17.57
C PHE A 80 10.08 -17.00 18.76
N PHE A 81 9.64 -15.75 18.82
CA PHE A 81 9.93 -14.87 19.95
C PHE A 81 9.14 -15.27 21.20
N GLU A 82 7.87 -15.68 21.04
CA GLU A 82 7.06 -16.21 22.12
C GLU A 82 7.69 -17.49 22.70
N LYS A 83 8.20 -18.39 21.85
CA LYS A 83 8.84 -19.64 22.28
C LYS A 83 10.10 -19.42 23.14
N ILE A 84 10.81 -18.32 22.94
CA ILE A 84 11.97 -17.94 23.77
C ILE A 84 11.59 -16.97 24.90
N ASN A 85 10.29 -16.79 25.16
CA ASN A 85 9.73 -15.94 26.22
C ASN A 85 10.21 -14.50 26.20
N LEU A 86 10.32 -13.88 25.00
CA LEU A 86 10.59 -12.45 24.91
C LEU A 86 9.37 -11.63 25.37
N SER A 87 9.64 -10.54 26.08
CA SER A 87 8.55 -9.63 26.47
C SER A 87 7.89 -9.00 25.24
N ASP A 88 6.60 -8.72 25.35
CA ASP A 88 5.80 -8.09 24.29
C ASP A 88 6.43 -6.79 23.76
N ASN A 89 6.90 -5.94 24.66
CA ASN A 89 7.56 -4.70 24.28
C ASN A 89 8.84 -4.96 23.47
N LEU A 90 9.59 -6.01 23.78
CA LEU A 90 10.81 -6.36 23.06
C LEU A 90 10.47 -6.90 21.65
N ILE A 91 9.45 -7.73 21.52
CA ILE A 91 8.96 -8.21 20.22
C ILE A 91 8.52 -7.02 19.34
N ARG A 92 7.76 -6.09 19.88
CA ARG A 92 7.27 -4.91 19.18
C ARG A 92 8.42 -3.98 18.75
N ILE A 93 9.40 -3.73 19.60
CA ILE A 93 10.54 -2.87 19.23
C ILE A 93 11.44 -3.52 18.19
N ILE A 94 11.64 -4.84 18.24
CA ILE A 94 12.35 -5.60 17.18
C ILE A 94 11.58 -5.45 15.85
N HIS A 95 10.28 -5.65 15.86
CA HIS A 95 9.45 -5.51 14.67
C HIS A 95 9.52 -4.09 14.08
N LEU A 96 9.42 -3.06 14.93
CA LEU A 96 9.57 -1.67 14.51
C LEU A 96 10.88 -1.43 13.76
N HIS A 97 12.00 -1.94 14.28
CA HIS A 97 13.30 -1.77 13.64
C HIS A 97 13.44 -2.56 12.34
N ILE A 98 12.84 -3.76 12.25
CA ILE A 98 12.78 -4.51 11.00
C ILE A 98 12.06 -3.70 9.92
N LEU A 99 10.98 -2.98 10.27
CA LEU A 99 10.20 -2.22 9.31
C LEU A 99 10.85 -0.90 8.86
N LEU A 100 11.91 -0.43 9.53
CA LEU A 100 12.76 0.66 9.01
C LEU A 100 13.44 0.28 7.67
N VAL A 101 13.42 -0.98 7.32
CA VAL A 101 13.87 -1.47 6.01
C VAL A 101 13.00 -0.91 4.87
N LEU A 102 11.70 -0.62 5.10
CA LEU A 102 10.80 -0.08 4.08
C LEU A 102 11.25 1.29 3.56
N PRO A 103 11.43 2.33 4.38
CA PRO A 103 11.95 3.62 3.90
C PRO A 103 13.33 3.49 3.25
N PHE A 104 14.19 2.58 3.71
CA PHE A 104 15.48 2.32 3.07
C PHE A 104 15.33 1.72 1.66
N ILE A 105 14.47 0.70 1.48
CA ILE A 105 14.20 0.13 0.15
C ILE A 105 13.55 1.19 -0.75
N PHE A 106 12.63 1.98 -0.24
CA PHE A 106 12.00 3.04 -1.00
C PHE A 106 13.03 4.08 -1.47
N TYR A 107 14.01 4.41 -0.65
CA TYR A 107 15.13 5.26 -1.07
C TYR A 107 15.91 4.66 -2.24
N LEU A 108 16.23 3.36 -2.21
CA LEU A 108 16.90 2.68 -3.32
C LEU A 108 16.07 2.69 -4.61
N ILE A 109 14.75 2.50 -4.50
CA ILE A 109 13.80 2.61 -5.61
C ILE A 109 13.88 4.01 -6.25
N LEU A 110 13.85 5.07 -5.42
CA LEU A 110 13.92 6.45 -5.90
C LEU A 110 15.26 6.75 -6.59
N ILE A 111 16.37 6.29 -6.04
CA ILE A 111 17.70 6.42 -6.67
C ILE A 111 17.72 5.75 -8.05
N GLU A 112 17.13 4.56 -8.15
CA GLU A 112 17.11 3.84 -9.42
C GLU A 112 16.20 4.51 -10.45
N LYS A 113 15.06 5.04 -10.02
CA LYS A 113 14.05 5.69 -10.87
C LYS A 113 14.48 7.11 -11.32
N PHE A 114 15.07 7.91 -10.42
CA PHE A 114 15.33 9.34 -10.62
C PHE A 114 16.83 9.69 -10.57
N LYS A 115 17.61 9.08 -11.46
CA LYS A 115 19.09 9.23 -11.52
C LYS A 115 19.58 10.66 -11.76
N TYR A 116 18.73 11.53 -12.33
CA TYR A 116 19.05 12.92 -12.63
C TYR A 116 18.87 13.86 -11.43
N ILE A 117 18.36 13.34 -10.28
CA ILE A 117 18.19 14.10 -9.05
C ILE A 117 19.29 13.74 -8.05
N GLU A 118 19.87 14.74 -7.40
CA GLU A 118 20.80 14.48 -6.31
C GLU A 118 20.15 13.62 -5.20
N LYS A 119 20.84 12.55 -4.82
CA LYS A 119 20.35 11.54 -3.87
C LYS A 119 19.78 12.14 -2.57
N LYS A 120 20.39 13.23 -2.07
CA LYS A 120 19.94 13.90 -0.85
C LYS A 120 18.50 14.44 -0.91
N TYR A 121 18.05 14.92 -2.08
CA TYR A 121 16.67 15.42 -2.22
C TYR A 121 15.62 14.31 -2.29
N LEU A 122 16.01 13.11 -2.71
CA LEU A 122 15.14 11.94 -2.69
C LEU A 122 14.78 11.51 -1.28
N LEU A 123 15.65 11.79 -0.31
CA LEU A 123 15.38 11.57 1.11
C LEU A 123 14.14 12.34 1.59
N LEU A 124 13.84 13.52 1.03
CA LEU A 124 12.64 14.27 1.41
C LEU A 124 11.34 13.53 1.05
N ILE A 125 11.33 12.72 -0.01
CA ILE A 125 10.19 11.86 -0.34
C ILE A 125 10.13 10.66 0.60
N VAL A 126 11.28 10.07 0.91
CA VAL A 126 11.38 8.95 1.85
C VAL A 126 10.85 9.35 3.24
N GLY A 127 11.12 10.58 3.68
CA GLY A 127 10.64 11.12 4.95
C GLY A 127 9.11 11.09 5.08
N LEU A 128 8.36 11.14 3.98
CA LEU A 128 6.90 11.06 3.99
C LEU A 128 6.38 9.72 4.52
N VAL A 129 7.15 8.64 4.39
CA VAL A 129 6.80 7.33 4.95
C VAL A 129 6.68 7.41 6.46
N PHE A 130 7.54 8.18 7.14
CA PHE A 130 7.47 8.37 8.60
C PHE A 130 6.28 9.22 9.06
N LEU A 131 5.65 9.99 8.15
CA LEU A 131 4.44 10.76 8.41
C LEU A 131 3.16 9.98 8.09
N SER A 132 3.30 8.75 7.57
CA SER A 132 2.17 7.85 7.33
C SER A 132 1.63 7.31 8.65
N PRO A 133 0.35 7.56 9.00
CA PRO A 133 -0.29 6.96 10.17
C PRO A 133 -0.18 5.43 10.15
N THR A 134 -0.30 4.82 8.98
CA THR A 134 -0.23 3.36 8.84
C THR A 134 1.19 2.83 9.07
N PHE A 135 2.21 3.47 8.50
CA PHE A 135 3.59 3.07 8.76
C PHE A 135 3.90 3.14 10.25
N ARG A 136 3.50 4.20 10.94
CA ARG A 136 3.74 4.39 12.37
C ARG A 136 3.02 3.32 13.20
N SER A 137 1.70 3.22 13.06
CA SER A 137 0.91 2.27 13.86
C SER A 137 1.31 0.82 13.61
N LEU A 138 1.46 0.41 12.34
CA LEU A 138 1.78 -0.99 12.00
C LEU A 138 3.27 -1.32 12.19
N SER A 139 4.14 -0.35 12.39
CA SER A 139 5.50 -0.59 12.88
C SER A 139 5.50 -0.87 14.39
N ILE A 140 4.69 -0.14 15.15
CA ILE A 140 4.57 -0.26 16.60
C ILE A 140 3.78 -1.52 16.99
N TRP A 141 2.71 -1.82 16.26
CA TRP A 141 1.84 -2.98 16.44
C TRP A 141 2.05 -3.93 15.26
N PRO A 142 2.75 -5.07 15.44
CA PRO A 142 3.07 -5.99 14.36
C PRO A 142 1.86 -6.36 13.49
N ASP A 143 2.01 -6.10 12.18
CA ASP A 143 0.99 -6.40 11.19
C ASP A 143 1.62 -6.88 9.87
N SER A 144 1.01 -7.92 9.28
CA SER A 144 1.51 -8.57 8.06
C SER A 144 1.54 -7.62 6.84
N ARG A 145 0.67 -6.61 6.78
CA ARG A 145 0.55 -5.71 5.62
C ARG A 145 1.80 -4.89 5.39
N LEU A 146 2.32 -4.29 6.46
CA LEU A 146 3.50 -3.43 6.34
C LEU A 146 4.77 -4.26 6.05
N LEU A 147 4.90 -5.43 6.65
CA LEU A 147 5.97 -6.37 6.32
C LEU A 147 5.84 -6.84 4.85
N GLY A 148 4.63 -7.20 4.41
CA GLY A 148 4.34 -7.54 3.02
C GLY A 148 4.70 -6.40 2.06
N LEU A 149 4.38 -5.15 2.40
CA LEU A 149 4.74 -3.97 1.61
C LEU A 149 6.27 -3.80 1.51
N SER A 150 7.00 -4.07 2.60
CA SER A 150 8.46 -4.01 2.58
C SER A 150 9.06 -5.00 1.58
N ILE A 151 8.57 -6.24 1.60
CA ILE A 151 9.02 -7.28 0.65
C ILE A 151 8.51 -6.99 -0.77
N PHE A 152 7.30 -6.47 -0.93
CA PHE A 152 6.80 -6.03 -2.23
C PHE A 152 7.65 -4.89 -2.82
N SER A 153 8.13 -3.97 -1.98
CA SER A 153 9.04 -2.90 -2.41
C SER A 153 10.37 -3.45 -2.91
N LEU A 154 10.90 -4.56 -2.35
CA LEU A 154 12.05 -5.28 -2.91
C LEU A 154 11.72 -5.85 -4.30
N SER A 155 10.54 -6.42 -4.49
CA SER A 155 10.10 -6.88 -5.82
C SER A 155 10.13 -5.73 -6.83
N ILE A 156 9.60 -4.54 -6.46
CA ILE A 156 9.67 -3.34 -7.31
C ILE A 156 11.11 -2.95 -7.62
N LEU A 157 12.01 -2.96 -6.64
CA LEU A 157 13.42 -2.61 -6.84
C LEU A 157 14.08 -3.54 -7.86
N PHE A 158 13.87 -4.85 -7.76
CA PHE A 158 14.40 -5.81 -8.72
C PHE A 158 13.76 -5.66 -10.11
N TYR A 159 12.48 -5.32 -10.19
CA TYR A 159 11.85 -4.95 -11.45
C TYR A 159 12.52 -3.73 -12.11
N LEU A 160 12.86 -2.68 -11.35
CA LEU A 160 13.58 -1.53 -11.89
C LEU A 160 15.00 -1.90 -12.34
N PHE A 161 15.71 -2.77 -11.62
CA PHE A 161 16.99 -3.31 -12.07
C PHE A 161 16.85 -4.11 -13.37
N PHE A 162 15.76 -4.88 -13.52
CA PHE A 162 15.47 -5.55 -14.78
C PHE A 162 15.24 -4.57 -15.92
N LEU A 163 14.41 -3.55 -15.73
CA LEU A 163 14.17 -2.53 -16.78
C LEU A 163 15.44 -1.84 -17.24
N ARG A 164 16.40 -1.69 -16.32
CA ARG A 164 17.69 -1.04 -16.62
C ARG A 164 18.67 -1.96 -17.34
N SER A 165 18.85 -3.19 -16.85
CA SER A 165 19.94 -4.08 -17.28
C SER A 165 19.51 -5.15 -18.27
N ASN A 166 18.20 -5.40 -18.38
CA ASN A 166 17.59 -6.49 -19.13
C ASN A 166 18.09 -7.91 -18.72
N GLN A 167 18.67 -8.05 -17.52
CA GLN A 167 19.21 -9.34 -17.06
C GLN A 167 18.09 -10.20 -16.44
N PHE A 168 17.97 -11.45 -16.90
CA PHE A 168 16.96 -12.39 -16.45
C PHE A 168 16.96 -12.64 -14.94
N LYS A 169 18.13 -12.62 -14.29
CA LYS A 169 18.23 -12.81 -12.84
C LYS A 169 17.36 -11.83 -12.03
N TYR A 170 17.17 -10.60 -12.52
CA TYR A 170 16.34 -9.61 -11.83
C TYR A 170 14.85 -9.87 -12.00
N CYS A 171 14.42 -10.49 -13.13
CA CYS A 171 13.06 -11.02 -13.25
C CYS A 171 12.80 -12.10 -12.20
N PHE A 172 13.75 -13.02 -12.05
CA PHE A 172 13.66 -14.11 -11.09
C PHE A 172 13.53 -13.61 -9.65
N PHE A 173 14.39 -12.67 -9.24
CA PHE A 173 14.27 -12.04 -7.92
C PHE A 173 12.96 -11.26 -7.74
N ASN A 174 12.49 -10.54 -8.78
CA ASN A 174 11.20 -9.86 -8.73
C ASN A 174 10.07 -10.86 -8.42
N ILE A 175 10.02 -11.99 -9.11
CA ILE A 175 8.99 -13.03 -8.94
C ILE A 175 9.06 -13.61 -7.53
N ILE A 176 10.25 -13.98 -7.04
CA ILE A 176 10.43 -14.53 -5.69
C ILE A 176 9.92 -13.56 -4.63
N PHE A 177 10.34 -12.28 -4.67
CA PHE A 177 9.91 -11.30 -3.68
C PHE A 177 8.43 -10.92 -3.83
N CYS A 178 7.88 -10.92 -5.05
CA CYS A 178 6.45 -10.74 -5.26
C CYS A 178 5.64 -11.90 -4.65
N ALA A 179 6.03 -13.15 -4.87
CA ALA A 179 5.40 -14.31 -4.26
C ALA A 179 5.55 -14.29 -2.73
N PHE A 180 6.73 -13.97 -2.21
CA PHE A 180 6.94 -13.90 -0.76
C PHE A 180 6.11 -12.79 -0.12
N SER A 181 6.00 -11.62 -0.76
CA SER A 181 5.11 -10.55 -0.29
C SER A 181 3.64 -10.99 -0.27
N ALA A 182 3.21 -11.78 -1.27
CA ALA A 182 1.86 -12.33 -1.33
C ALA A 182 1.60 -13.37 -0.22
N TYR A 183 2.60 -14.14 0.16
CA TYR A 183 2.50 -15.06 1.32
C TYR A 183 2.39 -14.31 2.66
N ILE A 184 3.02 -13.15 2.80
CA ILE A 184 2.91 -12.32 4.00
C ILE A 184 1.58 -11.57 4.00
N SER A 185 1.22 -10.96 2.87
CA SER A 185 -0.01 -10.19 2.69
C SER A 185 -0.59 -10.47 1.30
N PRO A 186 -1.67 -11.27 1.21
CA PRO A 186 -2.24 -11.74 -0.07
C PRO A 186 -2.63 -10.63 -1.05
N ASN A 187 -2.85 -9.42 -0.57
CA ASN A 187 -3.20 -8.25 -1.36
C ASN A 187 -2.17 -7.94 -2.46
N PHE A 188 -0.89 -8.31 -2.26
CA PHE A 188 0.17 -8.06 -3.23
C PHE A 188 0.23 -9.08 -4.36
N SER A 189 -0.48 -10.21 -4.25
CA SER A 189 -0.48 -11.26 -5.27
C SER A 189 -0.93 -10.77 -6.66
N VAL A 190 -1.91 -9.88 -6.71
CA VAL A 190 -2.47 -9.37 -7.98
C VAL A 190 -1.44 -8.57 -8.80
N PHE A 191 -0.42 -7.99 -8.15
CA PHE A 191 0.61 -7.20 -8.85
C PHE A 191 1.58 -8.06 -9.66
N SER A 192 1.59 -9.38 -9.48
CA SER A 192 2.31 -10.31 -10.35
C SER A 192 1.86 -10.18 -11.81
N ILE A 193 0.59 -9.83 -12.06
CA ILE A 193 0.03 -9.59 -13.39
C ILE A 193 0.73 -8.40 -14.07
N TYR A 194 1.01 -7.33 -13.31
CA TYR A 194 1.73 -6.17 -13.84
C TYR A 194 3.14 -6.53 -14.30
N PHE A 195 3.90 -7.23 -13.46
CA PHE A 195 5.26 -7.63 -13.81
C PHE A 195 5.28 -8.63 -14.96
N PHE A 196 4.38 -9.61 -14.95
CA PHE A 196 4.24 -10.58 -15.99
C PHE A 196 3.93 -9.94 -17.35
N TYR A 197 3.05 -8.92 -17.40
CA TYR A 197 2.78 -8.16 -18.62
C TYR A 197 4.07 -7.59 -19.23
N PHE A 198 4.93 -6.97 -18.40
CA PHE A 198 6.19 -6.41 -18.88
C PHE A 198 7.19 -7.48 -19.32
N PHE A 199 7.22 -8.63 -18.65
CA PHE A 199 8.06 -9.73 -19.06
C PHE A 199 7.61 -10.33 -20.41
N CYS A 200 6.30 -10.49 -20.63
CA CYS A 200 5.75 -10.87 -21.94
C CYS A 200 6.11 -9.87 -23.03
N LYS A 201 5.98 -8.57 -22.75
CA LYS A 201 6.33 -7.50 -23.69
C LYS A 201 7.83 -7.51 -24.06
N LYS A 202 8.70 -7.89 -23.12
CA LYS A 202 10.15 -7.91 -23.30
C LYS A 202 10.65 -9.16 -24.01
N TYR A 203 10.21 -10.34 -23.60
CA TYR A 203 10.75 -11.61 -24.08
C TYR A 203 9.92 -12.25 -25.21
N GLY A 204 8.67 -11.82 -25.38
CA GLY A 204 7.72 -12.49 -26.29
C GLY A 204 7.05 -13.71 -25.66
N TYR A 205 5.88 -14.11 -26.19
CA TYR A 205 5.00 -15.10 -25.57
C TYR A 205 5.56 -16.55 -25.56
N PHE A 206 6.53 -16.88 -26.44
CA PHE A 206 7.05 -18.24 -26.60
C PHE A 206 8.57 -18.33 -26.36
N SER A 207 9.14 -17.35 -25.63
CA SER A 207 10.56 -17.39 -25.28
C SER A 207 10.84 -18.40 -24.16
N ARG A 208 12.08 -18.91 -24.13
CA ARG A 208 12.55 -19.78 -23.04
C ARG A 208 12.49 -19.09 -21.69
N GLU A 209 12.83 -17.83 -21.66
CA GLU A 209 12.79 -16.96 -20.46
C GLU A 209 11.37 -16.89 -19.90
N LEU A 210 10.36 -16.71 -20.75
CA LEU A 210 8.96 -16.66 -20.31
C LEU A 210 8.48 -18.01 -19.78
N ILE A 211 8.90 -19.12 -20.42
CA ILE A 211 8.59 -20.46 -19.90
C ILE A 211 9.17 -20.64 -18.48
N TYR A 212 10.41 -20.25 -18.25
CA TYR A 212 11.01 -20.29 -16.90
C TYR A 212 10.27 -19.41 -15.91
N ILE A 213 9.81 -18.20 -16.30
CA ILE A 213 8.99 -17.32 -15.49
C ILE A 213 7.69 -18.00 -15.09
N ILE A 214 6.98 -18.62 -16.04
CA ILE A 214 5.73 -19.34 -15.79
C ILE A 214 5.96 -20.51 -14.83
N LEU A 215 6.95 -21.35 -15.10
CA LEU A 215 7.28 -22.50 -14.25
C LEU A 215 7.64 -22.05 -12.82
N THR A 216 8.42 -20.97 -12.68
CA THR A 216 8.76 -20.41 -11.37
C THR A 216 7.51 -19.93 -10.63
N ASN A 217 6.59 -19.23 -11.30
CA ASN A 217 5.33 -18.80 -10.68
C ASN A 217 4.46 -20.00 -10.26
N ILE A 218 4.37 -21.04 -11.07
CA ILE A 218 3.65 -22.28 -10.74
C ILE A 218 4.26 -22.92 -9.49
N LEU A 219 5.58 -23.11 -9.46
CA LEU A 219 6.26 -23.70 -8.31
C LEU A 219 6.04 -22.87 -7.03
N LEU A 220 6.18 -21.55 -7.13
CA LEU A 220 5.95 -20.66 -5.99
C LEU A 220 4.48 -20.60 -5.57
N SER A 221 3.52 -20.96 -6.42
CA SER A 221 2.10 -21.00 -6.05
C SER A 221 1.67 -22.30 -5.34
N LEU A 222 2.45 -23.37 -5.41
CA LEU A 222 2.08 -24.68 -4.85
C LEU A 222 1.74 -24.63 -3.34
N PRO A 223 2.52 -23.95 -2.47
CA PRO A 223 2.14 -23.84 -1.06
C PRO A 223 0.82 -23.10 -0.84
N ALA A 224 0.52 -22.08 -1.67
CA ALA A 224 -0.75 -21.36 -1.59
C ALA A 224 -1.93 -22.23 -2.02
N LEU A 225 -1.75 -23.03 -3.08
CA LEU A 225 -2.77 -24.00 -3.53
C LEU A 225 -3.04 -25.05 -2.44
N TYR A 226 -1.99 -25.60 -1.81
CA TYR A 226 -2.14 -26.51 -0.69
C TYR A 226 -2.93 -25.87 0.47
N TYR A 227 -2.62 -24.63 0.80
CA TYR A 227 -3.26 -23.89 1.88
C TYR A 227 -4.75 -23.62 1.61
N LEU A 228 -5.08 -23.27 0.36
CA LEU A 228 -6.46 -22.97 -0.07
C LEU A 228 -7.32 -24.22 -0.26
N PHE A 229 -6.76 -25.27 -0.90
CA PHE A 229 -7.55 -26.45 -1.33
C PHE A 229 -7.45 -27.65 -0.39
N VAL A 230 -6.39 -27.76 0.40
CA VAL A 230 -6.20 -28.88 1.33
C VAL A 230 -6.56 -28.47 2.76
N LEU A 231 -6.12 -27.28 3.18
CA LEU A 231 -6.40 -26.77 4.53
C LEU A 231 -7.69 -25.91 4.58
N ASP A 232 -8.34 -25.68 3.45
CA ASP A 232 -9.59 -24.87 3.32
C ASP A 232 -9.51 -23.47 3.96
N VAL A 233 -8.33 -22.88 3.95
CA VAL A 233 -8.12 -21.54 4.50
C VAL A 233 -8.25 -20.49 3.41
N ASN A 234 -9.38 -19.82 3.35
CA ASN A 234 -9.66 -18.81 2.32
C ASN A 234 -9.76 -17.40 2.93
N PHE A 235 -8.70 -16.60 2.72
CA PHE A 235 -8.65 -15.21 3.22
C PHE A 235 -9.59 -14.24 2.50
N LEU A 236 -10.02 -14.56 1.29
CA LEU A 236 -10.83 -13.67 0.45
C LEU A 236 -12.32 -13.75 0.81
N THR A 237 -12.78 -14.92 1.22
CA THR A 237 -14.20 -15.19 1.46
C THR A 237 -14.59 -15.16 2.94
N LYS A 238 -13.63 -15.29 3.87
CA LYS A 238 -13.93 -15.25 5.31
C LYS A 238 -14.15 -13.83 5.79
N THR A 239 -15.35 -13.57 6.28
CA THR A 239 -15.69 -12.34 6.99
C THR A 239 -15.47 -12.53 8.49
N ALA A 240 -14.85 -11.58 9.18
CA ALA A 240 -14.63 -11.66 10.64
C ALA A 240 -15.93 -11.59 11.45
N ALA A 241 -17.03 -11.23 10.84
CA ALA A 241 -18.32 -11.24 11.48
C ALA A 241 -18.95 -12.63 11.32
N ILE A 242 -18.85 -13.45 12.35
CA ILE A 242 -19.54 -14.73 12.50
C ILE A 242 -21.06 -14.59 12.33
N THR A 243 -21.60 -13.38 12.37
CA THR A 243 -23.03 -13.08 12.43
C THR A 243 -23.71 -12.83 11.10
N GLU A 244 -23.01 -12.60 10.01
CA GLU A 244 -23.64 -12.42 8.70
C GLU A 244 -22.96 -13.29 7.64
N LYS A 245 -23.52 -14.49 7.40
CA LYS A 245 -23.33 -15.25 6.14
C LYS A 245 -23.98 -14.47 4.99
N LYS A 246 -23.53 -13.25 4.71
CA LYS A 246 -23.88 -12.60 3.46
C LYS A 246 -23.02 -13.21 2.37
N ASN A 247 -23.66 -13.83 1.39
CA ASN A 247 -23.04 -14.24 0.16
C ASN A 247 -22.21 -13.07 -0.37
N PHE A 248 -20.89 -13.23 -0.38
CA PHE A 248 -19.96 -12.24 -0.91
C PHE A 248 -20.21 -12.12 -2.41
N ILE A 249 -20.96 -11.12 -2.83
CA ILE A 249 -21.16 -10.82 -4.22
C ILE A 249 -20.08 -9.81 -4.60
N PHE A 250 -19.02 -10.31 -5.21
CA PHE A 250 -17.85 -9.53 -5.63
C PHE A 250 -18.24 -8.26 -6.42
N PHE A 251 -19.24 -8.37 -7.29
CA PHE A 251 -19.69 -7.25 -8.12
C PHE A 251 -20.40 -6.15 -7.33
N ASN A 252 -21.14 -6.45 -6.26
CA ASN A 252 -21.80 -5.42 -5.46
C ASN A 252 -20.79 -4.54 -4.72
N ASN A 253 -19.62 -5.08 -4.39
CA ASN A 253 -18.59 -4.32 -3.71
C ASN A 253 -17.72 -3.49 -4.67
N ILE A 254 -17.66 -3.84 -5.96
CA ILE A 254 -16.80 -3.18 -6.94
C ILE A 254 -17.22 -1.73 -7.18
N THR A 255 -18.51 -1.41 -7.13
CA THR A 255 -19.02 -0.05 -7.28
C THR A 255 -18.60 0.84 -6.12
N ASN A 256 -18.65 0.33 -4.89
CA ASN A 256 -18.14 1.00 -3.70
C ASN A 256 -16.63 1.25 -3.82
N GLN A 257 -15.87 0.26 -4.28
CA GLN A 257 -14.43 0.37 -4.49
C GLN A 257 -14.09 1.44 -5.54
N ILE A 258 -14.82 1.48 -6.67
CA ILE A 258 -14.60 2.45 -7.75
C ILE A 258 -14.89 3.89 -7.29
N LEU A 259 -15.76 4.13 -6.33
CA LEU A 259 -16.00 5.48 -5.80
C LEU A 259 -15.04 5.83 -4.66
N ILE A 260 -14.77 4.91 -3.75
CA ILE A 260 -13.98 5.18 -2.55
C ILE A 260 -12.47 5.15 -2.84
N ILE A 261 -11.94 4.14 -3.55
CA ILE A 261 -10.50 4.00 -3.75
C ILE A 261 -9.91 5.16 -4.57
N PRO A 262 -10.51 5.62 -5.69
CA PRO A 262 -10.06 6.83 -6.36
C PRO A 262 -10.04 8.06 -5.44
N SER A 263 -10.99 8.19 -4.54
CA SER A 263 -11.01 9.31 -3.59
C SER A 263 -9.83 9.24 -2.59
N ILE A 264 -9.42 8.04 -2.18
CA ILE A 264 -8.22 7.84 -1.38
C ILE A 264 -6.97 8.17 -2.20
N ILE A 265 -6.87 7.72 -3.45
CA ILE A 265 -5.76 8.03 -4.35
C ILE A 265 -5.64 9.54 -4.58
N PHE A 266 -6.77 10.20 -4.82
CA PHE A 266 -6.81 11.66 -4.97
C PHE A 266 -6.26 12.36 -3.73
N PHE A 267 -6.66 11.94 -2.54
CA PHE A 267 -6.15 12.48 -1.29
C PHE A 267 -4.62 12.38 -1.20
N TYR A 268 -4.02 11.22 -1.52
CA TYR A 268 -2.56 11.06 -1.45
C TYR A 268 -1.80 11.81 -2.54
N PHE A 269 -2.39 12.00 -3.72
CA PHE A 269 -1.72 12.64 -4.85
C PHE A 269 -1.93 14.16 -4.90
N LEU A 270 -2.96 14.66 -4.23
CA LEU A 270 -3.34 16.06 -4.23
C LEU A 270 -2.17 17.02 -3.88
N PRO A 271 -1.37 16.81 -2.81
CA PRO A 271 -0.28 17.73 -2.48
C PRO A 271 0.79 17.80 -3.58
N PHE A 272 1.01 16.72 -4.33
CA PHE A 272 1.97 16.70 -5.44
C PHE A 272 1.42 17.43 -6.69
N VAL A 273 0.11 17.43 -6.88
CA VAL A 273 -0.53 18.21 -7.96
C VAL A 273 -0.54 19.69 -7.62
N LEU A 274 -0.96 20.07 -6.41
CA LEU A 274 -1.00 21.47 -5.96
C LEU A 274 0.39 22.12 -6.00
N THR A 275 1.44 21.34 -5.77
CA THR A 275 2.83 21.80 -5.90
C THR A 275 3.36 21.69 -7.34
N ASN A 276 2.54 21.22 -8.29
CA ASN A 276 2.92 20.95 -9.68
C ASN A 276 4.11 19.97 -9.84
N ILE A 277 4.35 19.10 -8.87
CA ILE A 277 5.27 17.97 -9.03
C ILE A 277 4.67 16.96 -10.01
N LEU A 278 3.35 16.74 -9.92
CA LEU A 278 2.58 15.95 -10.88
C LEU A 278 1.91 16.89 -11.87
N ASN A 279 2.17 16.65 -13.16
CA ASN A 279 1.52 17.39 -14.24
C ASN A 279 0.28 16.64 -14.72
N LEU A 280 -0.86 17.33 -14.75
CA LEU A 280 -2.10 16.80 -15.27
C LEU A 280 -2.12 16.87 -16.79
N ASN A 281 -2.57 15.81 -17.43
CA ASN A 281 -2.69 15.76 -18.89
C ASN A 281 -4.11 16.11 -19.33
N PHE A 282 -4.31 17.34 -19.81
CA PHE A 282 -5.61 17.84 -20.30
C PHE A 282 -5.91 17.47 -21.76
N LYS A 283 -5.04 16.71 -22.42
CA LYS A 283 -5.31 16.24 -23.78
C LYS A 283 -6.56 15.35 -23.78
N ASN A 284 -7.46 15.60 -24.73
CA ASN A 284 -8.75 14.91 -24.88
C ASN A 284 -9.64 15.03 -23.61
N ILE A 285 -9.67 16.19 -22.97
CA ILE A 285 -10.37 16.41 -21.71
C ILE A 285 -11.87 16.06 -21.81
N THR A 286 -12.53 16.39 -22.92
CA THR A 286 -13.96 16.10 -23.13
C THR A 286 -14.25 14.60 -23.04
N SER A 287 -13.44 13.76 -23.68
CA SER A 287 -13.59 12.31 -23.60
C SER A 287 -13.37 11.81 -22.16
N LYS A 288 -12.40 12.37 -21.43
CA LYS A 288 -12.12 12.01 -20.04
C LYS A 288 -13.27 12.39 -19.11
N ILE A 289 -13.87 13.56 -19.30
CA ILE A 289 -15.06 14.01 -18.56
C ILE A 289 -16.23 13.07 -18.82
N ILE A 290 -16.52 12.75 -20.08
CA ILE A 290 -17.63 11.83 -20.43
C ILE A 290 -17.40 10.45 -19.80
N MET A 291 -16.21 9.88 -19.96
CA MET A 291 -15.90 8.55 -19.43
C MET A 291 -15.97 8.51 -17.89
N SER A 292 -15.41 9.52 -17.20
CA SER A 292 -15.48 9.59 -15.73
C SER A 292 -16.91 9.77 -15.25
N LEU A 293 -17.73 10.57 -15.97
CA LEU A 293 -19.14 10.79 -15.64
C LEU A 293 -19.98 9.51 -15.82
N LEU A 294 -19.76 8.79 -16.90
CA LEU A 294 -20.47 7.52 -17.16
C LEU A 294 -20.17 6.49 -16.07
N ILE A 295 -18.89 6.30 -15.75
CA ILE A 295 -18.48 5.39 -14.67
C ILE A 295 -19.06 5.83 -13.33
N PHE A 296 -19.01 7.14 -13.03
CA PHE A 296 -19.55 7.69 -11.80
C PHE A 296 -21.05 7.43 -11.67
N ILE A 297 -21.85 7.71 -12.71
CA ILE A 297 -23.31 7.50 -12.69
C ILE A 297 -23.65 6.04 -12.48
N ILE A 298 -22.98 5.11 -13.22
CA ILE A 298 -23.19 3.67 -13.05
C ILE A 298 -22.88 3.24 -11.63
N CYS A 299 -21.75 3.68 -11.08
CA CYS A 299 -21.36 3.29 -9.72
C CYS A 299 -22.25 3.94 -8.66
N LEU A 300 -22.77 5.14 -8.88
CA LEU A 300 -23.65 5.83 -7.96
C LEU A 300 -25.01 5.09 -7.79
N ILE A 301 -25.54 4.50 -8.87
CA ILE A 301 -26.81 3.75 -8.84
C ILE A 301 -26.70 2.50 -7.92
N TYR A 302 -25.51 1.88 -7.88
CA TYR A 302 -25.27 0.66 -7.10
C TYR A 302 -24.45 0.90 -5.83
N PHE A 303 -24.26 2.15 -5.42
CA PHE A 303 -23.50 2.48 -4.21
C PHE A 303 -24.32 2.17 -2.96
N ASP A 304 -23.84 1.26 -2.13
CA ASP A 304 -24.52 0.80 -0.91
C ASP A 304 -23.61 0.80 0.34
N TYR A 305 -22.47 1.52 0.28
CA TYR A 305 -21.51 1.55 1.39
C TYR A 305 -22.11 2.24 2.61
N LYS A 306 -22.17 1.50 3.73
CA LYS A 306 -22.80 2.00 4.97
C LYS A 306 -21.78 2.72 5.86
N PHE A 307 -22.21 3.77 6.52
CA PHE A 307 -21.37 4.49 7.48
C PHE A 307 -20.92 3.60 8.66
N SER A 308 -21.75 2.62 9.07
CA SER A 308 -21.42 1.62 10.08
C SER A 308 -20.22 0.74 9.70
N TYR A 309 -19.86 0.65 8.41
CA TYR A 309 -18.65 -0.04 7.99
C TYR A 309 -17.43 0.75 8.43
N THR A 310 -16.46 0.07 9.01
CA THR A 310 -15.17 0.67 9.31
C THR A 310 -14.43 0.98 7.99
N GLY A 311 -13.76 2.14 7.89
CA GLY A 311 -13.11 2.57 6.64
C GLY A 311 -13.95 3.57 5.84
N GLY A 312 -13.97 3.43 4.49
CA GLY A 312 -14.69 4.34 3.58
C GLY A 312 -13.89 5.55 3.09
N GLY A 313 -12.67 5.76 3.58
CA GLY A 313 -11.83 6.89 3.20
C GLY A 313 -12.20 8.20 3.92
N ILE A 314 -11.31 9.19 3.79
CA ILE A 314 -11.45 10.49 4.47
C ILE A 314 -12.71 11.21 3.97
N PHE A 315 -12.89 11.34 2.66
CA PHE A 315 -13.99 12.14 2.11
C PHE A 315 -15.38 11.57 2.46
N PHE A 316 -15.52 10.23 2.46
CA PHE A 316 -16.76 9.58 2.89
C PHE A 316 -17.07 9.86 4.36
N LYS A 317 -16.09 9.64 5.24
CA LYS A 317 -16.26 9.87 6.68
C LYS A 317 -16.51 11.36 6.98
N THR A 318 -15.75 12.27 6.38
CA THR A 318 -15.93 13.71 6.57
C THR A 318 -17.30 14.19 6.09
N SER A 319 -17.77 13.70 4.92
CA SER A 319 -19.10 14.05 4.40
C SER A 319 -20.21 13.69 5.42
N TYR A 320 -20.12 12.49 5.97
CA TYR A 320 -21.12 12.02 6.91
C TYR A 320 -21.03 12.73 8.28
N TYR A 321 -19.82 12.92 8.84
CA TYR A 321 -19.65 13.61 10.12
C TYR A 321 -20.07 15.07 10.11
N LEU A 322 -19.88 15.78 8.98
CA LEU A 322 -20.21 17.20 8.90
C LEU A 322 -21.66 17.46 8.46
N PHE A 323 -22.24 16.55 7.64
CA PHE A 323 -23.50 16.83 6.97
C PHE A 323 -24.53 15.71 7.09
N GLU A 324 -24.19 14.61 7.77
CA GLU A 324 -25.03 13.42 7.93
C GLU A 324 -25.53 12.82 6.61
N ASN A 325 -24.83 13.13 5.52
CA ASN A 325 -25.16 12.64 4.15
C ASN A 325 -23.89 12.43 3.32
N ASN A 326 -24.06 11.89 2.12
CA ASN A 326 -22.95 11.53 1.23
C ASN A 326 -22.75 12.52 0.06
N TYR A 327 -23.41 13.68 0.03
CA TYR A 327 -23.36 14.58 -1.15
C TYR A 327 -21.95 15.09 -1.43
N ILE A 328 -21.21 15.52 -0.41
CA ILE A 328 -19.82 15.97 -0.59
C ILE A 328 -18.94 14.81 -1.02
N PHE A 329 -19.14 13.62 -0.46
CA PHE A 329 -18.41 12.44 -0.90
C PHE A 329 -18.67 12.13 -2.38
N TYR A 330 -19.91 12.20 -2.86
CA TYR A 330 -20.22 11.98 -4.27
C TYR A 330 -19.51 12.99 -5.17
N LEU A 331 -19.53 14.27 -4.80
CA LEU A 331 -18.79 15.30 -5.51
C LEU A 331 -17.29 14.99 -5.57
N MET A 332 -16.71 14.66 -4.42
CA MET A 332 -15.28 14.34 -4.32
C MET A 332 -14.92 13.06 -5.06
N SER A 333 -15.78 12.05 -5.09
CA SER A 333 -15.59 10.82 -5.85
C SER A 333 -15.58 11.08 -7.35
N TYR A 334 -16.50 11.92 -7.86
CA TYR A 334 -16.49 12.33 -9.26
C TYR A 334 -15.20 13.07 -9.63
N ILE A 335 -14.81 14.08 -8.83
CA ILE A 335 -13.56 14.82 -9.03
C ILE A 335 -12.37 13.87 -9.03
N SER A 336 -12.36 12.89 -8.13
CA SER A 336 -11.29 11.90 -8.01
C SER A 336 -11.20 10.97 -9.22
N LEU A 337 -12.32 10.53 -9.76
CA LEU A 337 -12.36 9.74 -11.00
C LEU A 337 -11.84 10.55 -12.18
N LEU A 338 -12.29 11.79 -12.35
CA LEU A 338 -11.79 12.69 -13.41
C LEU A 338 -10.28 12.91 -13.24
N PHE A 339 -9.82 13.17 -12.03
CA PHE A 339 -8.42 13.34 -11.70
C PHE A 339 -7.57 12.12 -12.11
N LEU A 340 -8.05 10.90 -11.85
CA LEU A 340 -7.38 9.68 -12.30
C LEU A 340 -7.22 9.65 -13.82
N PHE A 341 -8.28 9.95 -14.57
CA PHE A 341 -8.20 10.01 -16.04
C PHE A 341 -7.22 11.08 -16.53
N LEU A 342 -7.07 12.19 -15.79
CA LEU A 342 -6.09 13.23 -16.12
C LEU A 342 -4.65 12.80 -15.84
N ILE A 343 -4.41 11.99 -14.80
CA ILE A 343 -3.09 11.48 -14.45
C ILE A 343 -2.66 10.31 -15.35
N LEU A 344 -3.57 9.39 -15.69
CA LEU A 344 -3.25 8.13 -16.36
C LEU A 344 -2.60 8.29 -17.74
N SER A 345 -2.67 9.49 -18.32
CA SER A 345 -1.94 9.90 -19.54
C SER A 345 -2.02 8.90 -20.72
N ASN A 346 -3.14 8.16 -20.86
CA ASN A 346 -3.42 7.17 -21.91
C ASN A 346 -2.37 6.04 -22.05
N LYS A 347 -1.63 5.72 -20.99
CA LYS A 347 -0.71 4.58 -20.95
C LYS A 347 -1.39 3.37 -20.34
N PHE A 348 -1.45 2.27 -21.07
CA PHE A 348 -2.07 1.03 -20.61
C PHE A 348 -1.51 0.56 -19.27
N GLU A 349 -0.20 0.70 -19.07
CA GLU A 349 0.48 0.31 -17.84
C GLU A 349 -0.08 1.03 -16.60
N ASN A 350 -0.45 2.30 -16.73
CA ASN A 350 -1.05 3.06 -15.64
C ASN A 350 -2.48 2.56 -15.34
N TYR A 351 -3.29 2.33 -16.36
CA TYR A 351 -4.63 1.74 -16.18
C TYR A 351 -4.56 0.38 -15.50
N LEU A 352 -3.60 -0.46 -15.91
CA LEU A 352 -3.37 -1.77 -15.29
C LEU A 352 -3.03 -1.64 -13.80
N ILE A 353 -2.11 -0.76 -13.42
CA ILE A 353 -1.78 -0.54 -12.00
C ILE A 353 -3.03 -0.14 -11.20
N PHE A 354 -3.81 0.83 -11.68
CA PHE A 354 -4.98 1.30 -10.95
C PHE A 354 -6.06 0.24 -10.86
N LEU A 355 -6.26 -0.57 -11.90
CA LEU A 355 -7.14 -1.74 -11.84
C LEU A 355 -6.66 -2.73 -10.77
N LEU A 356 -5.36 -3.01 -10.71
CA LEU A 356 -4.80 -3.92 -9.71
C LEU A 356 -4.92 -3.35 -8.29
N ILE A 357 -4.81 -2.04 -8.10
CA ILE A 357 -5.07 -1.39 -6.80
C ILE A 357 -6.54 -1.58 -6.38
N LEU A 358 -7.50 -1.46 -7.31
CA LEU A 358 -8.91 -1.74 -7.04
C LEU A 358 -9.13 -3.20 -6.62
N LEU A 359 -8.47 -4.15 -7.33
CA LEU A 359 -8.64 -5.58 -7.11
C LEU A 359 -7.84 -6.12 -5.91
N SER A 360 -6.84 -5.38 -5.43
CA SER A 360 -5.95 -5.86 -4.35
C SER A 360 -6.64 -6.04 -3.01
N ASN A 361 -7.75 -5.35 -2.78
CA ASN A 361 -8.50 -5.39 -1.52
C ASN A 361 -9.99 -5.66 -1.76
N PRO A 362 -10.39 -6.92 -2.05
CA PRO A 362 -11.77 -7.25 -2.39
C PRO A 362 -12.73 -7.25 -1.19
N GLN A 363 -12.29 -6.81 -0.02
CA GLN A 363 -13.06 -6.80 1.21
C GLN A 363 -14.18 -5.75 1.17
N ILE A 364 -15.26 -6.00 1.93
CA ILE A 364 -16.39 -5.06 2.05
C ILE A 364 -15.92 -3.73 2.66
N SER A 365 -15.10 -3.79 3.72
CA SER A 365 -14.59 -2.60 4.39
C SER A 365 -13.31 -2.08 3.69
N ILE A 366 -13.34 -0.83 3.25
CA ILE A 366 -12.25 -0.19 2.51
C ILE A 366 -11.45 0.70 3.46
N TYR A 367 -10.38 0.16 4.03
CA TYR A 367 -9.56 0.87 5.01
C TYR A 367 -8.46 1.71 4.35
N HIS A 368 -8.22 2.90 4.87
CA HIS A 368 -7.08 3.75 4.50
C HIS A 368 -5.73 3.04 4.65
N LYS A 369 -5.59 2.21 5.68
CA LYS A 369 -4.37 1.47 5.99
C LYS A 369 -3.92 0.47 4.90
N TYR A 370 -4.77 0.15 3.92
CA TYR A 370 -4.37 -0.68 2.77
C TYR A 370 -3.63 0.11 1.70
N TYR A 371 -3.78 1.43 1.71
CA TYR A 371 -3.29 2.34 0.67
C TYR A 371 -2.15 3.24 1.15
N ASP A 372 -1.99 3.41 2.46
CA ASP A 372 -0.96 4.22 3.12
C ASP A 372 0.18 3.31 3.67
N PRO A 373 1.45 3.56 3.42
CA PRO A 373 2.07 4.50 2.47
C PRO A 373 2.22 3.93 1.04
N PHE A 374 1.59 2.81 0.76
CA PHE A 374 1.67 2.05 -0.50
C PHE A 374 1.48 2.94 -1.73
N LEU A 375 0.47 3.85 -1.72
CA LEU A 375 0.20 4.75 -2.85
C LEU A 375 1.36 5.70 -3.15
N ILE A 376 2.07 6.19 -2.13
CA ILE A 376 3.26 7.04 -2.33
C ILE A 376 4.36 6.22 -3.00
N ILE A 377 4.60 4.99 -2.55
CA ILE A 377 5.61 4.12 -3.13
C ILE A 377 5.28 3.81 -4.59
N ILE A 378 4.02 3.42 -4.89
CA ILE A 378 3.58 3.13 -6.26
C ILE A 378 3.68 4.35 -7.16
N LEU A 379 3.27 5.53 -6.69
CA LEU A 379 3.32 6.78 -7.45
C LEU A 379 4.75 7.05 -7.95
N PHE A 380 5.71 6.95 -7.05
CA PHE A 380 7.11 7.27 -7.37
C PHE A 380 7.91 6.09 -7.95
N SER A 381 7.32 4.89 -8.08
CA SER A 381 8.01 3.71 -8.62
C SER A 381 7.42 3.19 -9.93
N LEU A 382 6.20 2.69 -9.89
CA LEU A 382 5.58 1.96 -11.00
C LEU A 382 4.77 2.85 -11.95
N VAL A 383 4.12 3.90 -11.44
CA VAL A 383 3.29 4.78 -12.28
C VAL A 383 4.19 5.55 -13.26
N ASN A 384 3.80 5.51 -14.54
CA ASN A 384 4.52 6.15 -15.63
C ASN A 384 3.85 7.47 -16.04
N ILE A 385 4.04 8.50 -15.21
CA ILE A 385 3.52 9.85 -15.37
C ILE A 385 4.67 10.86 -15.38
N ASP A 386 4.35 12.06 -15.84
CA ASP A 386 5.32 13.16 -15.84
C ASP A 386 5.45 13.74 -14.42
N ILE A 387 6.60 13.49 -13.79
CA ILE A 387 6.94 13.94 -12.44
C ILE A 387 8.10 14.93 -12.52
N ASP A 388 7.83 16.20 -12.21
CA ASP A 388 8.88 17.22 -12.11
C ASP A 388 9.57 17.19 -10.74
N MET A 389 10.47 16.23 -10.58
CA MET A 389 11.22 16.04 -9.34
C MET A 389 12.08 17.26 -8.94
N LYS A 390 12.40 18.18 -9.87
CA LYS A 390 13.17 19.39 -9.53
C LYS A 390 12.39 20.31 -8.58
N LYS A 391 11.07 20.24 -8.57
CA LYS A 391 10.24 21.04 -7.64
C LYS A 391 10.37 20.60 -6.19
N ILE A 392 10.79 19.37 -5.93
CA ILE A 392 11.10 18.89 -4.58
C ILE A 392 12.32 19.63 -3.99
N MET A 393 13.17 20.21 -4.84
CA MET A 393 14.29 21.03 -4.37
C MET A 393 13.85 22.40 -3.83
N LYS A 394 12.58 22.79 -3.99
CA LYS A 394 12.05 24.07 -3.50
C LYS A 394 11.54 23.92 -2.07
N PHE A 395 11.96 24.84 -1.19
CA PHE A 395 11.57 24.83 0.22
C PHE A 395 10.05 24.89 0.42
N LYS A 396 9.39 25.84 -0.22
CA LYS A 396 7.93 26.03 -0.12
C LYS A 396 7.16 24.76 -0.48
N THR A 397 7.62 24.06 -1.53
CA THR A 397 7.04 22.78 -1.96
C THR A 397 7.14 21.71 -0.86
N ASN A 398 8.34 21.55 -0.29
CA ASN A 398 8.52 20.55 0.78
C ASN A 398 7.74 20.90 2.03
N VAL A 399 7.80 22.16 2.48
CA VAL A 399 7.02 22.60 3.65
C VAL A 399 5.53 22.31 3.47
N PHE A 400 4.98 22.61 2.29
CA PHE A 400 3.57 22.34 2.02
C PHE A 400 3.24 20.84 2.07
N ILE A 401 4.05 19.99 1.43
CA ILE A 401 3.84 18.54 1.41
C ILE A 401 3.96 17.95 2.82
N TYR A 402 5.00 18.34 3.55
CA TYR A 402 5.20 17.86 4.92
C TYR A 402 4.09 18.35 5.86
N LEU A 403 3.64 19.60 5.78
CA LEU A 403 2.49 20.09 6.53
C LEU A 403 1.23 19.30 6.22
N TYR A 404 0.97 19.01 4.94
CA TYR A 404 -0.19 18.22 4.54
C TYR A 404 -0.22 16.84 5.20
N PHE A 405 0.88 16.09 5.10
CA PHE A 405 0.96 14.75 5.69
C PHE A 405 1.07 14.78 7.23
N THR A 406 1.66 15.81 7.80
CA THR A 406 1.66 16.00 9.26
C THR A 406 0.24 16.28 9.78
N MET A 407 -0.54 17.12 9.11
CA MET A 407 -1.95 17.35 9.46
C MET A 407 -2.76 16.04 9.33
N PHE A 408 -2.51 15.25 8.30
CA PHE A 408 -3.15 13.93 8.16
C PHE A 408 -2.80 13.00 9.33
N LEU A 409 -1.53 12.96 9.73
CA LEU A 409 -1.09 12.18 10.90
C LEU A 409 -1.77 12.67 12.19
N ILE A 410 -1.80 13.99 12.42
CA ILE A 410 -2.42 14.59 13.61
C ILE A 410 -3.91 14.23 13.68
N ILE A 411 -4.66 14.31 12.56
CA ILE A 411 -6.06 13.90 12.51
C ILE A 411 -6.23 12.42 12.88
N GLY A 412 -5.25 11.58 12.55
CA GLY A 412 -5.23 10.17 12.94
C GLY A 412 -5.22 9.94 14.46
N PHE A 413 -4.63 10.85 15.25
CA PHE A 413 -4.60 10.77 16.72
C PHE A 413 -5.94 11.13 17.40
N PHE A 414 -6.81 11.87 16.71
CA PHE A 414 -8.09 12.33 17.26
C PHE A 414 -9.29 11.45 16.82
N LYS A 415 -9.03 10.24 16.34
CA LYS A 415 -10.08 9.29 15.90
C LYS A 415 -10.64 8.44 17.04
#